data_34f9c9be53abdfcbf32d6dc333ccd384
#
_entry.id   34f9c9be53abdfcbf32d6dc333ccd384
#
_cell.length_a   1.000
_cell.length_b   1.000
_cell.length_c   1.000
_cell.angle_alpha   90.00
_cell.angle_beta   90.00
_cell.angle_gamma   90.00
#
_symmetry.space_group_name_H-M   'P 1'
#
loop_
_entity.id
_entity.type
_entity.pdbx_description
1 polymer ?
#
loop_
_entity_poly.entity_id
_entity_poly.type
_entity_poly.pdbx_seq_one_letter_code
_entity_poly.pdbx_strand_id
1 'polypeptide(L)'
;MHTRLYITSAVLLALVSACATSPLGRSQLSLVSDEEMAQVGGQAFQQIAQKTPVIGSGTEARYVTCVANAVTHELPGNSNWEVKVFKSDEINAFALPGGHIGVYTGLLKVATTQDQLATVIGHEVSHVLARHSAERYSQQMATGIGSEVIGLVTGVDPSVFNAAGGVLLLRFSRTQESEADLLGLDLMSRAGFDPNGAITLWQNMARAAKGDKPPELLSTHPSDETRISALQARLPQDLPVYEQARKNGKRPNCT
;
A
#
# COMPACT_ATOMS: atom_id res chain seq x y z
N MET A 1 24.00 26.09 35.00
CA MET A 1 24.37 26.06 33.55
C MET A 1 24.40 24.66 32.96
N HIS A 2 24.72 23.62 33.74
CA HIS A 2 24.81 22.24 33.22
C HIS A 2 23.47 21.57 32.88
N THR A 3 22.37 21.89 33.56
CA THR A 3 21.03 21.28 33.29
C THR A 3 20.45 21.63 31.91
N ARG A 4 20.72 22.83 31.39
CA ARG A 4 20.26 23.22 30.04
C ARG A 4 21.00 22.48 28.92
N LEU A 5 22.28 22.12 29.17
CA LEU A 5 23.09 21.41 28.16
C LEU A 5 22.63 19.95 28.00
N TYR A 6 22.20 19.28 29.07
CA TYR A 6 21.67 17.92 29.02
C TYR A 6 20.30 17.84 28.33
N ILE A 7 19.44 18.84 28.50
CA ILE A 7 18.13 18.88 27.87
C ILE A 7 18.29 19.07 26.35
N THR A 8 19.19 19.96 25.91
CA THR A 8 19.43 20.18 24.47
C THR A 8 20.07 18.93 23.81
N SER A 9 20.98 18.24 24.50
CA SER A 9 21.57 17.00 23.98
C SER A 9 20.55 15.86 23.91
N ALA A 10 19.67 15.72 24.90
CA ALA A 10 18.62 14.70 24.90
C ALA A 10 17.58 14.92 23.78
N VAL A 11 17.17 16.18 23.53
CA VAL A 11 16.26 16.54 22.45
C VAL A 11 16.89 16.30 21.07
N LEU A 12 18.19 16.61 20.92
CA LEU A 12 18.91 16.34 19.66
C LEU A 12 19.05 14.86 19.39
N LEU A 13 19.31 14.02 20.41
CA LEU A 13 19.37 12.56 20.28
C LEU A 13 18.01 11.95 19.92
N ALA A 14 16.92 12.47 20.50
CA ALA A 14 15.56 12.02 20.19
C ALA A 14 15.15 12.32 18.74
N LEU A 15 15.59 13.44 18.18
CA LEU A 15 15.31 13.83 16.80
C LEU A 15 16.06 12.94 15.78
N VAL A 16 17.23 12.45 16.11
CA VAL A 16 18.00 11.54 15.22
C VAL A 16 17.35 10.14 15.16
N SER A 17 16.68 9.71 16.23
CA SER A 17 15.99 8.41 16.32
C SER A 17 14.65 8.40 15.57
N ALA A 18 14.10 9.58 15.23
CA ALA A 18 12.80 9.71 14.58
C ALA A 18 12.86 9.65 13.03
N CYS A 19 14.06 9.50 12.45
CA CYS A 19 14.24 9.40 11.00
C CYS A 19 14.47 7.94 10.59
N ALA A 20 13.63 7.46 9.68
CA ALA A 20 13.82 6.19 8.98
C ALA A 20 14.18 6.46 7.51
N THR A 21 14.67 5.43 6.82
CA THR A 21 14.97 5.51 5.39
C THR A 21 14.04 4.54 4.64
N SER A 22 13.38 5.03 3.60
CA SER A 22 12.54 4.20 2.74
C SER A 22 13.39 3.24 1.88
N PRO A 23 12.79 2.22 1.27
CA PRO A 23 13.52 1.28 0.40
C PRO A 23 14.25 1.94 -0.77
N LEU A 24 13.79 3.10 -1.25
CA LEU A 24 14.46 3.87 -2.31
C LEU A 24 15.39 4.99 -1.76
N GLY A 25 15.71 4.96 -0.46
CA GLY A 25 16.69 5.85 0.16
C GLY A 25 16.15 7.22 0.60
N ARG A 26 14.84 7.43 0.59
CA ARG A 26 14.20 8.67 1.04
C ARG A 26 14.12 8.73 2.57
N SER A 27 14.45 9.87 3.15
CA SER A 27 14.27 10.10 4.58
C SER A 27 12.80 10.24 4.92
N GLN A 28 12.37 9.58 6.00
CA GLN A 28 10.99 9.54 6.48
C GLN A 28 10.93 9.89 7.97
N LEU A 29 9.88 10.61 8.38
CA LEU A 29 9.55 10.75 9.80
C LEU A 29 8.87 9.46 10.29
N SER A 30 9.42 8.83 11.32
CA SER A 30 8.91 7.60 11.90
C SER A 30 8.83 7.73 13.41
N LEU A 31 7.66 8.17 13.91
CA LEU A 31 7.38 8.32 15.35
C LEU A 31 6.62 7.12 15.92
N VAL A 32 6.23 6.17 15.06
CA VAL A 32 5.48 4.98 15.43
C VAL A 32 6.21 3.71 14.98
N SER A 33 6.11 2.66 15.78
CA SER A 33 6.72 1.35 15.49
C SER A 33 5.91 0.56 14.46
N ASP A 34 6.54 -0.47 13.88
CA ASP A 34 5.85 -1.38 12.97
C ASP A 34 4.80 -2.23 13.70
N GLU A 35 5.05 -2.57 14.97
CA GLU A 35 4.12 -3.31 15.82
C GLU A 35 2.84 -2.50 16.10
N GLU A 36 2.98 -1.23 16.43
CA GLU A 36 1.84 -0.32 16.63
C GLU A 36 1.03 -0.19 15.34
N MET A 37 1.71 0.05 14.22
CA MET A 37 1.04 0.15 12.93
C MET A 37 0.37 -1.16 12.50
N ALA A 38 0.98 -2.33 12.80
CA ALA A 38 0.38 -3.63 12.53
C ALA A 38 -0.90 -3.88 13.35
N GLN A 39 -0.92 -3.46 14.61
CA GLN A 39 -2.14 -3.53 15.44
C GLN A 39 -3.25 -2.66 14.87
N VAL A 40 -2.93 -1.42 14.48
CA VAL A 40 -3.88 -0.50 13.84
C VAL A 40 -4.42 -1.08 12.53
N GLY A 41 -3.52 -1.60 11.68
CA GLY A 41 -3.89 -2.21 10.40
C GLY A 41 -4.79 -3.44 10.58
N GLY A 42 -4.46 -4.34 11.52
CA GLY A 42 -5.27 -5.52 11.82
C GLY A 42 -6.67 -5.17 12.32
N GLN A 43 -6.79 -4.19 13.20
CA GLN A 43 -8.10 -3.74 13.70
C GLN A 43 -8.93 -3.08 12.59
N ALA A 44 -8.30 -2.23 11.75
CA ALA A 44 -8.96 -1.65 10.58
C ALA A 44 -9.47 -2.73 9.63
N PHE A 45 -8.67 -3.74 9.34
CA PHE A 45 -9.03 -4.84 8.46
C PHE A 45 -10.24 -5.62 8.97
N GLN A 46 -10.28 -5.90 10.28
CA GLN A 46 -11.43 -6.57 10.89
C GLN A 46 -12.70 -5.72 10.83
N GLN A 47 -12.60 -4.41 11.07
CA GLN A 47 -13.76 -3.51 10.99
C GLN A 47 -14.34 -3.44 9.57
N ILE A 48 -13.47 -3.42 8.54
CA ILE A 48 -13.90 -3.45 7.14
C ILE A 48 -14.62 -4.77 6.85
N ALA A 49 -14.06 -5.89 7.32
CA ALA A 49 -14.64 -7.22 7.14
C ALA A 49 -16.00 -7.40 7.87
N GLN A 50 -16.25 -6.62 8.94
CA GLN A 50 -17.56 -6.59 9.60
C GLN A 50 -18.59 -5.76 8.82
N LYS A 51 -18.15 -4.72 8.10
CA LYS A 51 -19.04 -3.79 7.38
C LYS A 51 -19.30 -4.20 5.94
N THR A 52 -18.35 -4.90 5.30
CA THR A 52 -18.43 -5.28 3.90
C THR A 52 -18.37 -6.80 3.76
N PRO A 53 -19.33 -7.44 3.09
CA PRO A 53 -19.35 -8.88 2.92
C PRO A 53 -18.06 -9.41 2.28
N VAL A 54 -17.45 -10.43 2.89
CA VAL A 54 -16.24 -11.09 2.39
C VAL A 54 -16.61 -12.29 1.54
N ILE A 55 -15.99 -12.40 0.36
CA ILE A 55 -16.07 -13.59 -0.49
C ILE A 55 -14.97 -14.56 -0.04
N GLY A 56 -15.32 -15.55 0.77
CA GLY A 56 -14.36 -16.51 1.32
C GLY A 56 -13.96 -17.64 0.36
N SER A 57 -14.71 -17.83 -0.74
CA SER A 57 -14.48 -18.92 -1.71
C SER A 57 -15.02 -18.53 -3.08
N GLY A 58 -14.68 -19.33 -4.10
CA GLY A 58 -15.11 -19.07 -5.48
C GLY A 58 -13.96 -18.61 -6.36
N THR A 59 -14.26 -18.32 -7.62
CA THR A 59 -13.25 -17.98 -8.64
C THR A 59 -12.56 -16.66 -8.32
N GLU A 60 -13.32 -15.61 -7.95
CA GLU A 60 -12.76 -14.30 -7.62
C GLU A 60 -11.80 -14.37 -6.43
N ALA A 61 -12.19 -15.09 -5.36
CA ALA A 61 -11.32 -15.24 -4.19
C ALA A 61 -10.02 -15.99 -4.53
N ARG A 62 -10.11 -17.09 -5.28
CA ARG A 62 -8.92 -17.83 -5.72
C ARG A 62 -8.03 -17.01 -6.62
N TYR A 63 -8.60 -16.31 -7.58
CA TYR A 63 -7.89 -15.44 -8.52
C TYR A 63 -7.09 -14.36 -7.79
N VAL A 64 -7.74 -13.58 -6.93
CA VAL A 64 -7.10 -12.51 -6.16
C VAL A 64 -6.02 -13.07 -5.23
N THR A 65 -6.33 -14.16 -4.52
CA THR A 65 -5.37 -14.79 -3.60
C THR A 65 -4.14 -15.33 -4.35
N CYS A 66 -4.33 -15.91 -5.53
CA CYS A 66 -3.24 -16.37 -6.38
C CYS A 66 -2.29 -15.22 -6.75
N VAL A 67 -2.84 -14.10 -7.25
CA VAL A 67 -2.03 -12.94 -7.65
C VAL A 67 -1.34 -12.32 -6.43
N ALA A 68 -2.08 -12.13 -5.32
CA ALA A 68 -1.53 -11.56 -4.09
C ALA A 68 -0.37 -12.41 -3.53
N ASN A 69 -0.56 -13.72 -3.44
CA ASN A 69 0.49 -14.62 -2.96
C ASN A 69 1.73 -14.60 -3.86
N ALA A 70 1.56 -14.57 -5.19
CA ALA A 70 2.68 -14.49 -6.10
C ALA A 70 3.50 -13.21 -5.90
N VAL A 71 2.85 -12.06 -5.72
CA VAL A 71 3.51 -10.77 -5.46
C VAL A 71 4.18 -10.76 -4.09
N THR A 72 3.47 -11.18 -3.03
CA THR A 72 3.98 -11.12 -1.66
C THR A 72 5.08 -12.14 -1.38
N HIS A 73 5.20 -13.20 -2.16
CA HIS A 73 6.30 -14.17 -2.10
C HIS A 73 7.66 -13.54 -2.48
N GLU A 74 7.66 -12.41 -3.18
CA GLU A 74 8.88 -11.68 -3.54
C GLU A 74 9.40 -10.77 -2.42
N LEU A 75 8.66 -10.68 -1.31
CA LEU A 75 9.03 -9.83 -0.19
C LEU A 75 10.11 -10.49 0.68
N PRO A 76 11.02 -9.71 1.28
CA PRO A 76 11.97 -10.25 2.23
C PRO A 76 11.24 -10.77 3.48
N GLY A 77 11.68 -11.92 3.97
CA GLY A 77 11.08 -12.55 5.13
C GLY A 77 9.85 -13.40 4.78
N ASN A 78 9.45 -14.26 5.71
CA ASN A 78 8.32 -15.17 5.52
C ASN A 78 7.06 -14.57 6.15
N SER A 79 6.68 -13.36 5.73
CA SER A 79 5.49 -12.69 6.24
C SER A 79 4.23 -13.28 5.60
N ASN A 80 3.37 -13.86 6.42
CA ASN A 80 2.05 -14.31 5.97
C ASN A 80 1.15 -13.08 5.75
N TRP A 81 0.72 -12.88 4.50
CA TRP A 81 -0.25 -11.86 4.15
C TRP A 81 -1.66 -12.44 4.18
N GLU A 82 -2.56 -11.79 4.91
CA GLU A 82 -3.99 -12.11 4.91
C GLU A 82 -4.67 -11.39 3.76
N VAL A 83 -5.32 -12.15 2.87
CA VAL A 83 -6.00 -11.60 1.68
C VAL A 83 -7.50 -11.80 1.83
N LYS A 84 -8.27 -10.73 1.70
CA LYS A 84 -9.74 -10.79 1.63
C LYS A 84 -10.26 -10.13 0.37
N VAL A 85 -11.26 -10.74 -0.23
CA VAL A 85 -12.04 -10.16 -1.34
C VAL A 85 -13.37 -9.66 -0.79
N PHE A 86 -13.64 -8.39 -0.96
CA PHE A 86 -14.84 -7.72 -0.49
C PHE A 86 -15.86 -7.56 -1.61
N LYS A 87 -17.10 -7.98 -1.35
CA LYS A 87 -18.21 -7.82 -2.31
C LYS A 87 -18.68 -6.37 -2.30
N SER A 88 -18.18 -5.58 -3.23
CA SER A 88 -18.54 -4.17 -3.42
C SER A 88 -18.31 -3.76 -4.87
N ASP A 89 -19.13 -2.85 -5.39
CA ASP A 89 -18.94 -2.26 -6.71
C ASP A 89 -17.88 -1.15 -6.74
N GLU A 90 -17.31 -0.81 -5.58
CA GLU A 90 -16.21 0.15 -5.50
C GLU A 90 -14.99 -0.35 -6.27
N ILE A 91 -14.41 0.52 -7.09
CA ILE A 91 -13.16 0.26 -7.79
C ILE A 91 -12.02 0.62 -6.84
N ASN A 92 -11.67 -0.30 -5.95
CA ASN A 92 -10.72 -0.07 -4.88
C ASN A 92 -9.97 -1.34 -4.47
N ALA A 93 -8.78 -1.15 -3.90
CA ALA A 93 -7.99 -2.13 -3.15
C ALA A 93 -7.17 -1.38 -2.11
N PHE A 94 -6.62 -2.09 -1.15
CA PHE A 94 -5.73 -1.54 -0.14
C PHE A 94 -4.81 -2.61 0.44
N ALA A 95 -3.65 -2.18 0.95
CA ALA A 95 -2.88 -2.97 1.89
C ALA A 95 -2.66 -2.19 3.19
N LEU A 96 -2.78 -2.89 4.31
CA LEU A 96 -2.61 -2.31 5.65
C LEU A 96 -1.38 -2.89 6.32
N PRO A 97 -0.70 -2.10 7.18
CA PRO A 97 0.37 -2.61 8.04
C PRO A 97 -0.07 -3.88 8.79
N GLY A 98 0.88 -4.78 9.01
CA GLY A 98 0.59 -6.10 9.59
C GLY A 98 0.31 -7.18 8.53
N GLY A 99 0.39 -6.84 7.23
CA GLY A 99 0.25 -7.83 6.14
C GLY A 99 -1.19 -8.16 5.78
N HIS A 100 -2.04 -7.17 5.63
CA HIS A 100 -3.45 -7.34 5.25
C HIS A 100 -3.73 -6.71 3.90
N ILE A 101 -4.27 -7.49 2.95
CA ILE A 101 -4.67 -7.05 1.61
C ILE A 101 -6.18 -7.18 1.46
N GLY A 102 -6.82 -6.10 1.06
CA GLY A 102 -8.23 -6.08 0.68
C GLY A 102 -8.41 -5.71 -0.79
N VAL A 103 -9.21 -6.49 -1.51
CA VAL A 103 -9.56 -6.20 -2.90
C VAL A 103 -11.07 -6.20 -3.03
N TYR A 104 -11.64 -5.11 -3.56
CA TYR A 104 -13.06 -5.03 -3.84
C TYR A 104 -13.40 -5.61 -5.22
N THR A 105 -14.53 -6.30 -5.34
CA THR A 105 -14.93 -6.93 -6.61
C THR A 105 -15.10 -5.93 -7.76
N GLY A 106 -15.44 -4.68 -7.46
CA GLY A 106 -15.50 -3.61 -8.45
C GLY A 106 -14.18 -3.35 -9.16
N LEU A 107 -13.03 -3.56 -8.48
CA LEU A 107 -11.72 -3.42 -9.10
C LEU A 107 -11.50 -4.41 -10.23
N LEU A 108 -12.01 -5.65 -10.11
CA LEU A 108 -11.84 -6.70 -11.11
C LEU A 108 -12.53 -6.38 -12.44
N LYS A 109 -13.45 -5.40 -12.46
CA LYS A 109 -14.08 -4.87 -13.69
C LYS A 109 -13.14 -3.95 -14.49
N VAL A 110 -12.09 -3.43 -13.85
CA VAL A 110 -11.12 -2.49 -14.43
C VAL A 110 -9.76 -3.13 -14.58
N ALA A 111 -9.29 -3.86 -13.56
CA ALA A 111 -8.10 -4.70 -13.61
C ALA A 111 -8.49 -6.09 -14.17
N THR A 112 -8.60 -6.18 -15.50
CA THR A 112 -9.18 -7.32 -16.21
C THR A 112 -8.20 -8.46 -16.52
N THR A 113 -6.92 -8.24 -16.24
CA THR A 113 -5.86 -9.26 -16.38
C THR A 113 -5.09 -9.44 -15.07
N GLN A 114 -4.45 -10.61 -14.91
CA GLN A 114 -3.62 -10.86 -13.72
C GLN A 114 -2.47 -9.86 -13.58
N ASP A 115 -1.90 -9.35 -14.69
CA ASP A 115 -0.82 -8.39 -14.67
C ASP A 115 -1.31 -7.01 -14.18
N GLN A 116 -2.51 -6.63 -14.58
CA GLN A 116 -3.16 -5.41 -14.09
C GLN A 116 -3.50 -5.51 -12.59
N LEU A 117 -4.02 -6.65 -12.15
CA LEU A 117 -4.29 -6.87 -10.72
C LEU A 117 -2.98 -6.92 -9.91
N ALA A 118 -1.93 -7.54 -10.44
CA ALA A 118 -0.60 -7.56 -9.83
C ALA A 118 0.00 -6.17 -9.70
N THR A 119 -0.28 -5.26 -10.65
CA THR A 119 0.10 -3.85 -10.55
C THR A 119 -0.52 -3.18 -9.34
N VAL A 120 -1.84 -3.33 -9.15
CA VAL A 120 -2.53 -2.74 -7.98
C VAL A 120 -2.00 -3.33 -6.69
N ILE A 121 -1.95 -4.67 -6.59
CA ILE A 121 -1.48 -5.34 -5.38
C ILE A 121 -0.01 -4.99 -5.08
N GLY A 122 0.85 -4.94 -6.09
CA GLY A 122 2.25 -4.52 -5.94
C GLY A 122 2.37 -3.09 -5.42
N HIS A 123 1.56 -2.17 -5.94
CA HIS A 123 1.49 -0.78 -5.50
C HIS A 123 1.06 -0.68 -4.03
N GLU A 124 -0.05 -1.33 -3.65
CA GLU A 124 -0.57 -1.33 -2.28
C GLU A 124 0.42 -1.93 -1.28
N VAL A 125 0.99 -3.08 -1.60
CA VAL A 125 2.02 -3.73 -0.78
C VAL A 125 3.25 -2.83 -0.63
N SER A 126 3.62 -2.08 -1.67
CA SER A 126 4.75 -1.14 -1.63
C SER A 126 4.53 0.02 -0.68
N HIS A 127 3.29 0.49 -0.49
CA HIS A 127 2.99 1.46 0.55
C HIS A 127 3.28 0.93 1.96
N VAL A 128 3.02 -0.35 2.21
CA VAL A 128 3.35 -1.00 3.49
C VAL A 128 4.86 -1.17 3.64
N LEU A 129 5.55 -1.66 2.61
CA LEU A 129 7.01 -1.82 2.59
C LEU A 129 7.75 -0.52 2.83
N ALA A 130 7.31 0.54 2.17
CA ALA A 130 7.89 1.88 2.29
C ALA A 130 7.38 2.62 3.54
N ARG A 131 6.57 1.98 4.39
CA ARG A 131 6.04 2.54 5.64
C ARG A 131 5.31 3.88 5.45
N HIS A 132 4.66 4.09 4.30
CA HIS A 132 4.03 5.36 3.96
C HIS A 132 2.91 5.73 4.93
N SER A 133 2.13 4.74 5.41
CA SER A 133 1.10 4.97 6.44
C SER A 133 1.70 5.43 7.77
N ALA A 134 2.82 4.82 8.21
CA ALA A 134 3.52 5.22 9.43
C ALA A 134 4.10 6.65 9.30
N GLU A 135 4.67 6.97 8.15
CA GLU A 135 5.19 8.32 7.86
C GLU A 135 4.06 9.38 7.89
N ARG A 136 2.95 9.13 7.20
CA ARG A 136 1.79 10.03 7.18
C ARG A 136 1.21 10.23 8.56
N TYR A 137 1.07 9.15 9.31
CA TYR A 137 0.61 9.19 10.69
C TYR A 137 1.55 10.01 11.58
N SER A 138 2.86 9.78 11.47
CA SER A 138 3.89 10.55 12.19
C SER A 138 3.87 12.04 11.84
N GLN A 139 3.64 12.38 10.57
CA GLN A 139 3.49 13.77 10.13
C GLN A 139 2.24 14.45 10.74
N GLN A 140 1.13 13.73 10.81
CA GLN A 140 -0.09 14.24 11.46
C GLN A 140 0.14 14.48 12.95
N MET A 141 0.81 13.57 13.64
CA MET A 141 1.20 13.75 15.04
C MET A 141 2.08 14.99 15.24
N ALA A 142 3.10 15.17 14.40
CA ALA A 142 4.04 16.28 14.50
C ALA A 142 3.39 17.65 14.23
N THR A 143 2.36 17.70 13.40
CA THR A 143 1.65 18.94 13.07
C THR A 143 0.54 19.31 14.06
N GLY A 144 0.29 18.49 15.08
CA GLY A 144 -0.77 18.70 16.07
C GLY A 144 -2.20 18.55 15.51
N ILE A 145 -2.36 18.20 14.24
CA ILE A 145 -3.67 17.94 13.61
C ILE A 145 -4.28 16.62 14.13
N GLY A 146 -3.54 15.89 14.95
CA GLY A 146 -3.91 14.60 15.48
C GLY A 146 -3.81 14.46 16.98
N SER A 147 -3.95 15.53 17.77
CA SER A 147 -3.92 15.41 19.24
C SER A 147 -5.00 14.45 19.78
N GLU A 148 -6.13 14.33 19.09
CA GLU A 148 -7.13 13.30 19.36
C GLU A 148 -6.66 11.91 18.92
N VAL A 149 -5.79 11.83 17.94
CA VAL A 149 -5.20 10.59 17.42
C VAL A 149 -4.04 10.08 18.30
N ILE A 150 -3.32 10.97 18.99
CA ILE A 150 -2.24 10.59 19.95
C ILE A 150 -2.78 9.73 21.09
N GLY A 151 -3.98 10.01 21.56
CA GLY A 151 -4.68 9.15 22.52
C GLY A 151 -4.85 7.71 22.05
N LEU A 152 -4.78 7.45 20.76
CA LEU A 152 -5.01 6.17 20.11
C LEU A 152 -3.80 5.23 20.11
N VAL A 153 -2.64 5.78 19.82
CA VAL A 153 -1.38 5.00 19.74
C VAL A 153 -0.97 4.50 21.10
N THR A 154 -1.43 5.18 22.14
CA THR A 154 -1.13 4.81 23.55
C THR A 154 -2.12 3.83 24.15
N GLY A 155 -3.05 3.25 23.35
CA GLY A 155 -4.02 2.24 23.82
C GLY A 155 -5.29 2.82 24.44
N VAL A 156 -5.57 4.09 24.18
CA VAL A 156 -6.71 4.81 24.73
C VAL A 156 -7.79 4.97 23.65
N ASP A 157 -8.94 4.40 23.95
CA ASP A 157 -10.27 4.56 23.34
C ASP A 157 -10.52 4.06 21.87
N PRO A 158 -11.40 3.06 21.71
CA PRO A 158 -11.86 2.54 20.41
C PRO A 158 -12.65 3.54 19.54
N SER A 159 -13.19 4.62 20.12
CA SER A 159 -13.91 5.66 19.35
C SER A 159 -12.97 6.37 18.37
N VAL A 160 -11.69 6.34 18.65
CA VAL A 160 -10.63 6.88 17.81
C VAL A 160 -10.31 5.94 16.64
N PHE A 161 -10.73 4.68 16.70
CA PHE A 161 -10.73 3.76 15.55
C PHE A 161 -11.84 4.05 14.50
N ASN A 162 -12.72 4.99 14.72
CA ASN A 162 -13.30 5.71 13.59
C ASN A 162 -12.20 6.33 12.70
N ALA A 163 -11.00 6.49 13.21
CA ALA A 163 -9.76 6.69 12.50
C ALA A 163 -9.16 5.42 11.84
N ALA A 164 -9.65 4.21 12.05
CA ALA A 164 -9.25 3.07 11.23
C ALA A 164 -9.73 3.26 9.77
N GLY A 165 -10.90 3.89 9.57
CA GLY A 165 -11.21 4.56 8.31
C GLY A 165 -10.16 5.62 7.95
N GLY A 166 -9.54 6.27 8.92
CA GLY A 166 -8.49 7.28 8.72
C GLY A 166 -7.21 6.73 8.09
N VAL A 167 -6.77 5.53 8.43
CA VAL A 167 -5.58 4.92 7.78
C VAL A 167 -5.86 4.57 6.32
N LEU A 168 -7.09 4.15 6.00
CA LEU A 168 -7.53 3.93 4.61
C LEU A 168 -7.76 5.23 3.83
N LEU A 169 -8.11 6.31 4.51
CA LEU A 169 -8.37 7.62 3.90
C LEU A 169 -7.12 8.51 3.85
N LEU A 170 -5.95 8.00 4.27
CA LEU A 170 -4.69 8.73 4.15
C LEU A 170 -4.37 8.95 2.66
N ARG A 171 -4.45 10.21 2.24
CA ARG A 171 -3.91 10.58 0.93
C ARG A 171 -2.40 10.57 0.99
N PHE A 172 -1.79 9.81 0.10
CA PHE A 172 -0.35 9.79 -0.05
C PHE A 172 0.16 10.98 -0.87
N SER A 173 1.38 11.42 -0.58
CA SER A 173 2.02 12.47 -1.37
C SER A 173 2.43 11.91 -2.74
N ARG A 174 2.62 12.81 -3.73
CA ARG A 174 3.11 12.40 -5.06
C ARG A 174 4.43 11.63 -5.01
N THR A 175 5.30 11.98 -4.07
CA THR A 175 6.58 11.28 -3.86
C THR A 175 6.35 9.86 -3.35
N GLN A 176 5.42 9.67 -2.41
CA GLN A 176 5.06 8.35 -1.90
C GLN A 176 4.38 7.50 -2.96
N GLU A 177 3.51 8.10 -3.79
CA GLU A 177 2.90 7.43 -4.93
C GLU A 177 3.94 6.95 -5.94
N SER A 178 4.87 7.84 -6.32
CA SER A 178 5.95 7.48 -7.25
C SER A 178 6.85 6.39 -6.68
N GLU A 179 7.13 6.41 -5.38
CA GLU A 179 7.90 5.37 -4.71
C GLU A 179 7.16 4.03 -4.72
N ALA A 180 5.85 4.03 -4.44
CA ALA A 180 5.01 2.84 -4.49
C ALA A 180 4.88 2.27 -5.91
N ASP A 181 4.79 3.13 -6.93
CA ASP A 181 4.78 2.71 -8.33
C ASP A 181 6.05 1.98 -8.72
N LEU A 182 7.22 2.54 -8.39
CA LEU A 182 8.51 1.94 -8.76
C LEU A 182 8.76 0.62 -8.02
N LEU A 183 8.48 0.56 -6.73
CA LEU A 183 8.60 -0.66 -5.93
C LEU A 183 7.61 -1.72 -6.38
N GLY A 184 6.36 -1.32 -6.68
CA GLY A 184 5.30 -2.22 -7.12
C GLY A 184 5.59 -2.82 -8.49
N LEU A 185 6.16 -2.03 -9.41
CA LEU A 185 6.55 -2.49 -10.73
C LEU A 185 7.69 -3.53 -10.66
N ASP A 186 8.69 -3.30 -9.80
CA ASP A 186 9.75 -4.27 -9.51
C ASP A 186 9.20 -5.56 -8.88
N LEU A 187 8.31 -5.44 -7.89
CA LEU A 187 7.68 -6.59 -7.22
C LEU A 187 6.91 -7.48 -8.21
N MET A 188 6.02 -6.90 -9.02
CA MET A 188 5.24 -7.67 -9.98
C MET A 188 6.14 -8.32 -11.05
N SER A 189 7.19 -7.63 -11.49
CA SER A 189 8.16 -8.15 -12.45
C SER A 189 8.92 -9.35 -11.90
N ARG A 190 9.39 -9.27 -10.65
CA ARG A 190 10.04 -10.39 -9.94
C ARG A 190 9.11 -11.58 -9.72
N ALA A 191 7.82 -11.31 -9.53
CA ALA A 191 6.80 -12.35 -9.42
C ALA A 191 6.45 -13.01 -10.77
N GLY A 192 6.93 -12.50 -11.90
CA GLY A 192 6.69 -13.04 -13.24
C GLY A 192 5.43 -12.54 -13.91
N PHE A 193 4.87 -11.41 -13.46
CA PHE A 193 3.82 -10.65 -14.14
C PHE A 193 4.43 -9.63 -15.09
N ASP A 194 3.77 -9.41 -16.24
CA ASP A 194 4.23 -8.47 -17.26
C ASP A 194 4.07 -7.01 -16.79
N PRO A 195 5.16 -6.22 -16.62
CA PRO A 195 5.09 -4.84 -16.16
C PRO A 195 4.34 -3.90 -17.11
N ASN A 196 4.13 -4.26 -18.39
CA ASN A 196 3.26 -3.52 -19.30
C ASN A 196 1.81 -3.47 -18.81
N GLY A 197 1.41 -4.41 -17.95
CA GLY A 197 0.12 -4.39 -17.26
C GLY A 197 -0.15 -3.10 -16.49
N ALA A 198 0.91 -2.46 -15.95
CA ALA A 198 0.78 -1.19 -15.23
C ALA A 198 0.29 -0.06 -16.14
N ILE A 199 0.81 0.05 -17.34
CA ILE A 199 0.40 1.09 -18.29
C ILE A 199 -1.06 0.90 -18.71
N THR A 200 -1.44 -0.33 -19.03
CA THR A 200 -2.81 -0.64 -19.46
C THR A 200 -3.81 -0.50 -18.31
N LEU A 201 -3.42 -0.80 -17.07
CA LEU A 201 -4.24 -0.55 -15.88
C LEU A 201 -4.57 0.94 -15.75
N TRP A 202 -3.56 1.81 -15.76
CA TRP A 202 -3.79 3.26 -15.61
C TRP A 202 -4.65 3.84 -16.73
N GLN A 203 -4.52 3.32 -17.96
CA GLN A 203 -5.42 3.67 -19.06
C GLN A 203 -6.87 3.24 -18.78
N ASN A 204 -7.06 2.05 -18.19
CA ASN A 204 -8.39 1.57 -17.79
C ASN A 204 -8.97 2.44 -16.67
N MET A 205 -8.16 2.77 -15.64
CA MET A 205 -8.55 3.66 -14.54
C MET A 205 -8.97 5.04 -15.04
N ALA A 206 -8.19 5.62 -15.96
CA ALA A 206 -8.52 6.92 -16.56
C ALA A 206 -9.83 6.89 -17.37
N ARG A 207 -10.15 5.77 -18.02
CA ARG A 207 -11.45 5.58 -18.69
C ARG A 207 -12.58 5.45 -17.69
N ALA A 208 -12.38 4.67 -16.63
CA ALA A 208 -13.37 4.49 -15.56
C ALA A 208 -13.65 5.80 -14.81
N ALA A 209 -12.65 6.66 -14.66
CA ALA A 209 -12.78 7.98 -14.00
C ALA A 209 -13.73 8.95 -14.74
N LYS A 210 -13.99 8.72 -16.03
CA LYS A 210 -14.94 9.52 -16.83
C LYS A 210 -16.39 9.05 -16.69
N GLY A 211 -16.63 7.94 -16.00
CA GLY A 211 -17.96 7.41 -15.73
C GLY A 211 -18.65 8.07 -14.54
N ASP A 212 -19.88 7.67 -14.27
CA ASP A 212 -20.72 8.22 -13.18
C ASP A 212 -20.16 7.97 -11.77
N LYS A 213 -19.32 6.96 -11.62
CA LYS A 213 -18.67 6.59 -10.34
C LYS A 213 -17.16 6.47 -10.57
N PRO A 214 -16.40 7.56 -10.35
CA PRO A 214 -14.94 7.51 -10.43
C PRO A 214 -14.36 6.46 -9.45
N PRO A 215 -13.25 5.80 -9.82
CA PRO A 215 -12.58 4.85 -8.93
C PRO A 215 -12.20 5.49 -7.59
N GLU A 216 -12.61 4.88 -6.49
CA GLU A 216 -12.23 5.34 -5.14
C GLU A 216 -10.72 5.28 -4.94
N LEU A 217 -10.06 4.30 -5.56
CA LEU A 217 -8.61 4.20 -5.60
C LEU A 217 -7.93 5.50 -6.05
N LEU A 218 -8.53 6.25 -6.97
CA LEU A 218 -7.97 7.53 -7.43
C LEU A 218 -8.16 8.68 -6.42
N SER A 219 -9.04 8.53 -5.44
CA SER A 219 -9.23 9.54 -4.38
C SER A 219 -8.12 9.50 -3.34
N THR A 220 -7.61 8.31 -3.04
CA THR A 220 -6.50 8.06 -2.11
C THR A 220 -5.14 8.03 -2.82
N HIS A 221 -5.11 7.59 -4.08
CA HIS A 221 -3.93 7.47 -4.95
C HIS A 221 -4.10 8.32 -6.23
N PRO A 222 -3.92 9.64 -6.14
CA PRO A 222 -4.13 10.50 -7.29
C PRO A 222 -3.24 10.11 -8.47
N SER A 223 -3.87 9.83 -9.63
CA SER A 223 -3.16 9.60 -10.87
C SER A 223 -2.96 10.91 -11.61
N ASP A 224 -1.80 11.10 -12.20
CA ASP A 224 -1.54 12.13 -13.18
C ASP A 224 -0.71 11.56 -14.34
N GLU A 225 -0.60 12.31 -15.42
CA GLU A 225 0.17 11.89 -16.61
C GLU A 225 1.65 11.66 -16.27
N THR A 226 2.16 12.28 -15.22
CA THR A 226 3.57 12.13 -14.80
C THR A 226 3.83 10.74 -14.24
N ARG A 227 2.87 10.12 -13.53
CA ARG A 227 2.98 8.74 -13.03
C ARG A 227 3.06 7.74 -14.18
N ILE A 228 2.18 7.86 -15.18
CA ILE A 228 2.18 6.98 -16.36
C ILE A 228 3.51 7.13 -17.12
N SER A 229 4.00 8.37 -17.31
CA SER A 229 5.28 8.63 -17.96
C SER A 229 6.46 8.05 -17.18
N ALA A 230 6.45 8.14 -15.85
CA ALA A 230 7.47 7.57 -14.99
C ALA A 230 7.48 6.03 -15.06
N LEU A 231 6.32 5.39 -15.05
CA LEU A 231 6.20 3.94 -15.23
C LEU A 231 6.72 3.51 -16.61
N GLN A 232 6.37 4.23 -17.67
CA GLN A 232 6.89 3.96 -19.03
C GLN A 232 8.41 4.08 -19.09
N ALA A 233 8.98 5.11 -18.48
CA ALA A 233 10.43 5.31 -18.42
C ALA A 233 11.15 4.21 -17.60
N ARG A 234 10.44 3.57 -16.66
CA ARG A 234 10.96 2.50 -15.83
C ARG A 234 10.94 1.12 -16.51
N LEU A 235 10.02 0.86 -17.44
CA LEU A 235 9.87 -0.43 -18.14
C LEU A 235 11.19 -1.04 -18.66
N PRO A 236 12.13 -0.29 -19.27
CA PRO A 236 13.40 -0.86 -19.74
C PRO A 236 14.25 -1.51 -18.63
N GLN A 237 14.02 -1.14 -17.37
CA GLN A 237 14.72 -1.72 -16.21
C GLN A 237 13.98 -2.96 -15.68
N ASP A 238 12.65 -2.96 -15.70
CA ASP A 238 11.83 -4.02 -15.11
C ASP A 238 11.50 -5.15 -16.09
N LEU A 239 11.48 -4.91 -17.41
CA LEU A 239 11.27 -5.95 -18.42
C LEU A 239 12.35 -7.06 -18.35
N PRO A 240 13.66 -6.77 -18.22
CA PRO A 240 14.68 -7.82 -18.03
C PRO A 240 14.47 -8.62 -16.73
N VAL A 241 13.99 -7.98 -15.65
CA VAL A 241 13.67 -8.64 -14.38
C VAL A 241 12.53 -9.64 -14.58
N TYR A 242 11.45 -9.19 -15.23
CA TYR A 242 10.33 -10.04 -15.62
C TYR A 242 10.76 -11.23 -16.49
N GLU A 243 11.54 -10.99 -17.53
CA GLU A 243 12.03 -12.06 -18.41
C GLU A 243 12.89 -13.08 -17.64
N GLN A 244 13.75 -12.61 -16.73
CA GLN A 244 14.55 -13.48 -15.88
C GLN A 244 13.67 -14.31 -14.91
N ALA A 245 12.67 -13.67 -14.30
CA ALA A 245 11.69 -14.38 -13.45
C ALA A 245 10.98 -15.48 -14.23
N ARG A 246 10.54 -15.21 -15.45
CA ARG A 246 9.91 -16.17 -16.37
C ARG A 246 10.84 -17.33 -16.74
N LYS A 247 12.10 -17.06 -16.99
CA LYS A 247 13.14 -18.09 -17.26
C LYS A 247 13.37 -18.97 -16.03
N ASN A 248 13.27 -18.42 -14.84
CA ASN A 248 13.39 -19.14 -13.57
C ASN A 248 12.12 -19.90 -13.18
N GLY A 249 11.11 -19.98 -14.06
CA GLY A 249 9.89 -20.75 -13.84
C GLY A 249 8.76 -19.99 -13.15
N LYS A 250 8.95 -18.71 -12.80
CA LYS A 250 7.88 -17.89 -12.24
C LYS A 250 6.90 -17.48 -13.33
N ARG A 251 5.84 -18.24 -13.45
CA ARG A 251 4.82 -18.06 -14.50
C ARG A 251 3.43 -18.14 -13.85
N PRO A 252 3.01 -17.11 -13.10
CA PRO A 252 1.69 -17.10 -12.51
C PRO A 252 0.61 -17.37 -13.56
N ASN A 253 -0.30 -18.28 -13.26
CA ASN A 253 -1.46 -18.60 -14.08
C ASN A 253 -2.68 -18.60 -13.17
N CYS A 254 -3.08 -17.39 -12.80
CA CYS A 254 -4.17 -17.14 -11.89
C CYS A 254 -5.48 -17.06 -12.68
N THR A 255 -6.40 -17.99 -12.44
CA THR A 255 -7.72 -18.11 -13.12
C THR A 255 -8.84 -18.35 -12.11
#